data_b169422d0201dffa7438c95e5e1152cf
#
_entry.id   b169422d0201dffa7438c95e5e1152cf
#
_cell.length_a   1.000
_cell.length_b   1.000
_cell.length_c   1.000
_cell.angle_alpha   90.00
_cell.angle_beta   90.00
_cell.angle_gamma   90.00
#
_symmetry.space_group_name_H-M   'P 1'
#
loop_
_entity.id
_entity.type
_entity.pdbx_description
1 polymer ?
#
loop_
_entity_poly.entity_id
_entity_poly.type
_entity_poly.pdbx_seq_one_letter_code
_entity_poly.pdbx_strand_id
1 'polypeptide(L)'
;KQLNNNIYMTKSLLHMAEGLFIVPYPSERMLMMSRTLHMLGTGNAMVTQCYNTCFLIHTEKGYFLTDAGGGNTILRKLEEAGVQYEGFHHMFVTHGHTDHILGVIWVIRKIASLMAAGRYNGDFYIYCHDVVKHMLLVMSEMMLKKKDFSYIGTRIHLDELQDGDQRTFLDMTLTAFDIASTKAKQFGYELRFADGMRLTCLGDEPYHERCRSYAWKTDWLLEEAFCLYHQKDVFHPYEKHHSTVKEAAET
;
A
#
# COMPACT_ATOMS: atom_id res chain seq x y z
N LYS A 1 -10.24 -7.73 -32.46
CA LYS A 1 -9.22 -6.77 -32.01
C LYS A 1 -8.96 -7.11 -30.55
N GLN A 2 -7.82 -7.77 -30.27
CA GLN A 2 -7.36 -8.09 -28.93
C GLN A 2 -7.00 -6.79 -28.20
N LEU A 3 -7.70 -6.54 -27.11
CA LEU A 3 -7.31 -5.53 -26.12
C LEU A 3 -6.12 -6.10 -25.33
N ASN A 4 -4.93 -5.54 -25.55
CA ASN A 4 -3.77 -5.83 -24.72
C ASN A 4 -3.93 -5.15 -23.37
N ASN A 5 -4.64 -5.78 -22.45
CA ASN A 5 -4.57 -5.44 -21.04
C ASN A 5 -3.25 -5.99 -20.49
N ASN A 6 -2.19 -5.20 -20.53
CA ASN A 6 -0.92 -5.52 -19.88
C ASN A 6 -1.06 -5.37 -18.36
N ILE A 7 -1.86 -6.23 -17.74
CA ILE A 7 -1.77 -6.50 -16.31
C ILE A 7 -0.71 -7.58 -16.18
N TYR A 8 0.53 -7.19 -15.91
CA TYR A 8 1.56 -8.15 -15.50
C TYR A 8 1.28 -8.58 -14.06
N MET A 9 0.35 -9.51 -13.90
CA MET A 9 0.25 -10.31 -12.68
C MET A 9 1.45 -11.24 -12.68
N THR A 10 2.47 -10.93 -11.89
CA THR A 10 3.59 -11.85 -11.71
C THR A 10 3.09 -13.17 -11.12
N LYS A 11 3.72 -14.30 -11.52
CA LYS A 11 3.36 -15.68 -11.18
C LYS A 11 3.18 -16.02 -9.68
N SER A 12 3.30 -15.07 -8.77
CA SER A 12 3.09 -15.23 -7.33
C SER A 12 1.63 -15.42 -6.91
N LEU A 13 0.66 -15.21 -7.81
CA LEU A 13 -0.77 -15.42 -7.54
C LEU A 13 -1.21 -16.88 -7.45
N LEU A 14 -0.34 -17.85 -7.70
CA LEU A 14 -0.68 -19.28 -7.66
C LEU A 14 -0.35 -19.99 -6.34
N HIS A 15 0.25 -19.30 -5.35
CA HIS A 15 0.41 -19.81 -4.00
C HIS A 15 -0.60 -19.14 -3.08
N MET A 16 -1.84 -19.59 -3.21
CA MET A 16 -3.00 -19.10 -2.48
C MET A 16 -3.02 -19.64 -1.06
N ALA A 17 -2.44 -18.90 -0.17
CA ALA A 17 -2.83 -18.90 1.23
C ALA A 17 -2.50 -17.52 1.78
N GLU A 18 -3.55 -16.72 2.07
CA GLU A 18 -3.44 -15.49 2.83
C GLU A 18 -2.92 -14.28 2.02
N GLY A 19 -3.80 -13.45 1.45
CA GLY A 19 -3.37 -12.29 0.66
C GLY A 19 -4.46 -11.30 0.28
N LEU A 20 -4.04 -10.19 -0.28
CA LEU A 20 -4.88 -9.13 -0.83
C LEU A 20 -5.45 -9.55 -2.20
N PHE A 21 -6.75 -9.35 -2.41
CA PHE A 21 -7.43 -9.61 -3.69
C PHE A 21 -7.65 -8.32 -4.47
N ILE A 22 -7.50 -8.42 -5.79
CA ILE A 22 -7.81 -7.35 -6.74
C ILE A 22 -9.03 -7.79 -7.54
N VAL A 23 -10.13 -7.05 -7.43
CA VAL A 23 -11.32 -7.25 -8.26
C VAL A 23 -11.35 -6.14 -9.31
N PRO A 24 -11.11 -6.42 -10.60
CA PRO A 24 -11.29 -5.43 -11.64
C PRO A 24 -12.79 -5.26 -11.96
N TYR A 25 -13.29 -4.04 -11.92
CA TYR A 25 -14.61 -3.70 -12.41
C TYR A 25 -14.50 -3.22 -13.86
N PRO A 26 -15.28 -3.76 -14.83
CA PRO A 26 -15.17 -3.36 -16.23
C PRO A 26 -15.70 -1.93 -16.43
N SER A 27 -14.82 -0.98 -16.74
CA SER A 27 -15.19 0.35 -17.21
C SER A 27 -14.87 0.53 -18.70
N GLU A 28 -15.77 1.16 -19.46
CA GLU A 28 -15.59 1.45 -20.89
C GLU A 28 -14.59 2.59 -21.19
N ARG A 29 -13.92 3.14 -20.15
CA ARG A 29 -12.99 4.27 -20.26
C ARG A 29 -11.54 3.86 -20.06
N MET A 30 -10.96 3.23 -21.06
CA MET A 30 -9.53 2.99 -21.06
C MET A 30 -8.84 3.72 -22.21
N LEU A 31 -8.46 4.96 -21.97
CA LEU A 31 -7.51 5.73 -22.80
C LEU A 31 -6.16 5.83 -22.09
N MET A 32 -5.25 4.96 -22.53
CA MET A 32 -3.81 5.07 -22.62
C MET A 32 -3.06 6.00 -21.63
N MET A 33 -3.06 5.70 -20.35
CA MET A 33 -1.90 5.99 -19.51
C MET A 33 -1.37 4.65 -19.01
N SER A 34 -0.11 4.33 -19.28
CA SER A 34 0.49 3.08 -18.85
C SER A 34 0.73 3.14 -17.35
N ARG A 35 -0.11 2.47 -16.59
CA ARG A 35 0.10 2.29 -15.16
C ARG A 35 0.12 0.81 -14.82
N THR A 36 0.92 0.46 -13.83
CA THR A 36 1.08 -0.93 -13.42
C THR A 36 0.92 -1.02 -11.91
N LEU A 37 0.16 -2.00 -11.45
CA LEU A 37 0.10 -2.39 -10.05
C LEU A 37 0.99 -3.61 -9.85
N HIS A 38 2.04 -3.48 -9.03
CA HIS A 38 2.95 -4.54 -8.66
C HIS A 38 2.67 -4.99 -7.23
N MET A 39 2.17 -6.21 -7.05
CA MET A 39 2.09 -6.83 -5.74
C MET A 39 3.50 -7.24 -5.32
N LEU A 40 4.09 -6.56 -4.33
CA LEU A 40 5.43 -6.84 -3.81
C LEU A 40 5.40 -7.95 -2.76
N GLY A 41 4.27 -8.08 -2.05
CA GLY A 41 3.98 -9.12 -1.10
C GLY A 41 2.48 -9.25 -0.87
N THR A 42 2.04 -10.44 -0.46
CA THR A 42 0.62 -10.78 -0.25
C THR A 42 0.41 -11.56 1.05
N GLY A 43 1.42 -11.69 1.88
CA GLY A 43 1.36 -12.51 3.08
C GLY A 43 0.92 -11.74 4.33
N ASN A 44 0.29 -12.45 5.26
CA ASN A 44 -0.04 -11.94 6.58
C ASN A 44 1.19 -11.82 7.49
N ALA A 45 0.98 -11.43 8.76
CA ALA A 45 2.05 -11.20 9.72
C ALA A 45 3.01 -12.39 9.93
N MET A 46 2.49 -13.63 9.90
CA MET A 46 3.25 -14.83 10.26
C MET A 46 3.71 -15.66 9.06
N VAL A 47 3.48 -15.19 7.84
CA VAL A 47 3.87 -15.91 6.62
C VAL A 47 5.39 -15.99 6.48
N THR A 48 5.88 -17.13 5.99
CA THR A 48 7.31 -17.39 5.77
C THR A 48 7.67 -17.69 4.31
N GLN A 49 6.67 -17.94 3.47
CA GLN A 49 6.86 -18.35 2.07
C GLN A 49 6.78 -17.20 1.07
N CYS A 50 6.18 -16.09 1.45
CA CYS A 50 6.09 -14.86 0.66
C CYS A 50 6.37 -13.65 1.54
N TYR A 51 6.42 -12.46 0.93
CA TYR A 51 6.58 -11.22 1.68
C TYR A 51 5.21 -10.70 2.16
N ASN A 52 5.23 -9.93 3.25
CA ASN A 52 4.02 -9.34 3.81
C ASN A 52 3.36 -8.37 2.85
N THR A 53 2.06 -8.15 3.04
CA THR A 53 1.23 -7.35 2.14
C THR A 53 1.79 -5.95 1.93
N CYS A 54 2.15 -5.66 0.71
CA CYS A 54 2.52 -4.32 0.23
C CYS A 54 2.49 -4.32 -1.31
N PHE A 55 2.24 -3.16 -1.90
CA PHE A 55 2.16 -3.03 -3.35
C PHE A 55 2.63 -1.67 -3.84
N LEU A 56 3.02 -1.63 -5.09
CA LEU A 56 3.56 -0.45 -5.77
C LEU A 56 2.70 -0.11 -6.98
N ILE A 57 2.28 1.12 -7.08
CA ILE A 57 1.70 1.69 -8.30
C ILE A 57 2.81 2.42 -9.04
N HIS A 58 3.04 2.05 -10.29
CA HIS A 58 3.98 2.71 -11.19
C HIS A 58 3.19 3.43 -12.28
N THR A 59 3.43 4.72 -12.44
CA THR A 59 2.91 5.57 -13.51
C THR A 59 4.08 6.15 -14.32
N GLU A 60 3.79 6.79 -15.44
CA GLU A 60 4.82 7.50 -16.22
C GLU A 60 5.51 8.63 -15.43
N LYS A 61 4.88 9.12 -14.34
CA LYS A 61 5.39 10.21 -13.51
C LYS A 61 6.15 9.74 -12.27
N GLY A 62 6.14 8.45 -11.95
CA GLY A 62 6.84 7.92 -10.79
C GLY A 62 6.09 6.81 -10.08
N TYR A 63 6.44 6.61 -8.82
CA TYR A 63 6.01 5.46 -8.01
C TYR A 63 5.26 5.90 -6.76
N PHE A 64 4.25 5.11 -6.40
CA PHE A 64 3.52 5.22 -5.15
C PHE A 64 3.47 3.86 -4.46
N LEU A 65 4.06 3.75 -3.26
CA LEU A 65 4.12 2.52 -2.48
C LEU A 65 3.04 2.54 -1.39
N THR A 66 2.35 1.42 -1.20
CA THR A 66 1.45 1.21 -0.05
C THR A 66 2.02 0.14 0.83
N ASP A 67 2.24 0.50 2.10
CA ASP A 67 2.92 -0.28 3.12
C ASP A 67 4.31 -0.77 2.69
N ALA A 68 5.04 -1.40 3.58
CA ALA A 68 6.40 -1.83 3.27
C ALA A 68 6.76 -3.20 3.86
N GLY A 69 5.78 -3.95 4.35
CA GLY A 69 6.00 -5.26 4.94
C GLY A 69 6.78 -5.23 6.26
N GLY A 70 7.25 -6.40 6.69
CA GLY A 70 7.84 -6.61 8.02
C GLY A 70 9.35 -6.42 8.12
N GLY A 71 10.05 -5.95 7.08
CA GLY A 71 11.50 -5.82 7.19
C GLY A 71 12.23 -5.37 5.93
N ASN A 72 13.57 -5.60 5.90
CA ASN A 72 14.45 -5.11 4.84
C ASN A 72 14.25 -5.77 3.47
N THR A 73 13.51 -6.86 3.41
CA THR A 73 13.17 -7.53 2.13
C THR A 73 12.44 -6.59 1.18
N ILE A 74 11.76 -5.54 1.68
CA ILE A 74 11.16 -4.50 0.85
C ILE A 74 12.16 -3.89 -0.13
N LEU A 75 13.42 -3.67 0.28
CA LEU A 75 14.44 -3.08 -0.60
C LEU A 75 14.70 -3.96 -1.82
N ARG A 76 14.79 -5.29 -1.61
CA ARG A 76 14.92 -6.25 -2.70
C ARG A 76 13.67 -6.28 -3.57
N LYS A 77 12.47 -6.22 -2.95
CA LYS A 77 11.20 -6.19 -3.68
C LYS A 77 11.06 -4.97 -4.60
N LEU A 78 11.51 -3.81 -4.14
CA LEU A 78 11.56 -2.59 -4.95
C LEU A 78 12.58 -2.73 -6.11
N GLU A 79 13.74 -3.35 -5.88
CA GLU A 79 14.73 -3.64 -6.92
C GLU A 79 14.19 -4.64 -7.96
N GLU A 80 13.54 -5.73 -7.53
CA GLU A 80 12.89 -6.72 -8.39
C GLU A 80 11.77 -6.08 -9.25
N ALA A 81 11.06 -5.08 -8.71
CA ALA A 81 10.05 -4.31 -9.45
C ALA A 81 10.66 -3.22 -10.36
N GLY A 82 11.97 -3.08 -10.40
CA GLY A 82 12.67 -2.12 -11.26
C GLY A 82 12.57 -0.66 -10.81
N VAL A 83 12.31 -0.41 -9.52
CA VAL A 83 12.12 0.95 -8.99
C VAL A 83 13.38 1.78 -9.15
N GLN A 84 13.24 2.91 -9.83
CA GLN A 84 14.26 3.97 -9.87
C GLN A 84 13.96 4.97 -8.75
N TYR A 85 14.85 5.05 -7.77
CA TYR A 85 14.63 5.86 -6.57
C TYR A 85 14.47 7.37 -6.87
N GLU A 86 14.97 7.84 -8.00
CA GLU A 86 14.82 9.22 -8.47
C GLU A 86 13.35 9.60 -8.76
N GLY A 87 12.51 8.61 -9.06
CA GLY A 87 11.07 8.79 -9.29
C GLY A 87 10.20 8.31 -8.12
N PHE A 88 10.79 7.83 -7.03
CA PHE A 88 10.07 7.29 -5.88
C PHE A 88 10.00 8.31 -4.75
N HIS A 89 8.91 9.09 -4.70
CA HIS A 89 8.71 10.20 -3.78
C HIS A 89 7.51 10.06 -2.84
N HIS A 90 6.67 9.06 -3.04
CA HIS A 90 5.39 8.98 -2.34
C HIS A 90 5.12 7.56 -1.84
N MET A 91 4.69 7.46 -0.57
CA MET A 91 4.14 6.23 -0.04
C MET A 91 3.00 6.51 0.95
N PHE A 92 2.16 5.50 1.15
CA PHE A 92 1.09 5.49 2.15
C PHE A 92 1.34 4.34 3.13
N VAL A 93 1.03 4.58 4.41
CA VAL A 93 1.08 3.54 5.44
C VAL A 93 -0.31 3.43 6.06
N THR A 94 -0.93 2.27 5.88
CA THR A 94 -2.33 2.04 6.28
C THR A 94 -2.48 1.99 7.79
N HIS A 95 -1.57 1.29 8.49
CA HIS A 95 -1.61 1.13 9.94
C HIS A 95 -0.25 0.67 10.52
N GLY A 96 -0.20 0.54 11.85
CA GLY A 96 1.04 0.31 12.60
C GLY A 96 1.36 -1.14 12.94
N HIS A 97 0.75 -2.17 12.32
CA HIS A 97 1.15 -3.55 12.56
C HIS A 97 2.53 -3.85 11.98
N THR A 98 3.26 -4.76 12.60
CA THR A 98 4.67 -5.03 12.30
C THR A 98 4.93 -5.45 10.86
N ASP A 99 3.99 -6.18 10.27
CA ASP A 99 4.02 -6.67 8.90
C ASP A 99 3.68 -5.62 7.83
N HIS A 100 3.33 -4.40 8.24
CA HIS A 100 3.09 -3.24 7.38
C HIS A 100 4.12 -2.12 7.58
N ILE A 101 4.49 -1.84 8.84
CA ILE A 101 5.27 -0.64 9.19
C ILE A 101 6.79 -0.86 9.27
N LEU A 102 7.28 -2.07 9.63
CA LEU A 102 8.73 -2.24 9.89
C LEU A 102 9.59 -2.06 8.64
N GLY A 103 9.06 -2.42 7.47
CA GLY A 103 9.73 -2.15 6.19
C GLY A 103 9.85 -0.66 5.88
N VAL A 104 8.96 0.19 6.41
CA VAL A 104 8.99 1.65 6.20
C VAL A 104 10.28 2.26 6.75
N ILE A 105 10.77 1.77 7.90
CA ILE A 105 12.05 2.23 8.47
C ILE A 105 13.22 1.96 7.52
N TRP A 106 13.18 0.84 6.80
CA TRP A 106 14.19 0.52 5.79
C TRP A 106 14.09 1.40 4.55
N VAL A 107 12.88 1.76 4.13
CA VAL A 107 12.64 2.72 3.05
C VAL A 107 13.18 4.09 3.45
N ILE A 108 12.82 4.61 4.64
CA ILE A 108 13.33 5.87 5.18
C ILE A 108 14.86 5.87 5.19
N ARG A 109 15.47 4.82 5.73
CA ARG A 109 16.92 4.68 5.79
C ARG A 109 17.57 4.69 4.40
N LYS A 110 16.97 4.00 3.42
CA LYS A 110 17.46 3.97 2.03
C LYS A 110 17.40 5.35 1.39
N ILE A 111 16.27 6.03 1.50
CA ILE A 111 16.06 7.39 0.96
C ILE A 111 17.04 8.37 1.62
N ALA A 112 17.13 8.37 2.97
CA ALA A 112 18.08 9.22 3.70
C ALA A 112 19.54 8.99 3.26
N SER A 113 19.93 7.73 3.06
CA SER A 113 21.26 7.39 2.56
C SER A 113 21.52 7.92 1.16
N LEU A 114 20.53 7.86 0.27
CA LEU A 114 20.63 8.42 -1.08
C LEU A 114 20.69 9.96 -1.06
N MET A 115 19.90 10.60 -0.20
CA MET A 115 19.96 12.06 0.04
C MET A 115 21.35 12.48 0.54
N ALA A 116 21.89 11.74 1.51
CA ALA A 116 23.22 12.00 2.08
C ALA A 116 24.36 11.83 1.06
N ALA A 117 24.17 10.99 0.06
CA ALA A 117 25.09 10.74 -1.04
C ALA A 117 24.90 11.68 -2.24
N GLY A 118 23.94 12.61 -2.19
CA GLY A 118 23.61 13.50 -3.31
C GLY A 118 22.97 12.79 -4.52
N ARG A 119 22.42 11.58 -4.30
CA ARG A 119 21.80 10.76 -5.35
C ARG A 119 20.27 10.71 -5.29
N TYR A 120 19.67 11.61 -4.53
CA TYR A 120 18.22 11.74 -4.42
C TYR A 120 17.85 13.22 -4.40
N ASN A 121 17.08 13.62 -5.40
CA ASN A 121 16.61 14.99 -5.55
C ASN A 121 15.17 15.11 -5.04
N GLY A 122 14.78 16.30 -4.56
CA GLY A 122 13.44 16.56 -4.03
C GLY A 122 13.20 15.90 -2.67
N ASP A 123 11.94 15.87 -2.28
CA ASP A 123 11.48 15.42 -0.99
C ASP A 123 10.77 14.07 -1.08
N PHE A 124 10.64 13.37 0.04
CA PHE A 124 9.92 12.10 0.17
C PHE A 124 8.76 12.26 1.14
N TYR A 125 7.57 11.84 0.74
CA TYR A 125 6.34 11.99 1.50
C TYR A 125 5.80 10.63 1.92
N ILE A 126 5.51 10.50 3.22
CA ILE A 126 4.87 9.32 3.83
C ILE A 126 3.52 9.79 4.37
N TYR A 127 2.46 9.42 3.68
CA TYR A 127 1.08 9.71 4.05
C TYR A 127 0.60 8.69 5.07
N CYS A 128 0.08 9.11 6.19
CA CYS A 128 -0.38 8.22 7.25
C CYS A 128 -1.25 8.96 8.27
N HIS A 129 -1.98 8.23 9.11
CA HIS A 129 -2.68 8.83 10.24
C HIS A 129 -1.74 9.09 11.43
N ASP A 130 -2.24 9.82 12.45
CA ASP A 130 -1.50 10.29 13.62
C ASP A 130 -0.73 9.18 14.37
N VAL A 131 -1.36 8.02 14.62
CA VAL A 131 -0.72 6.91 15.35
C VAL A 131 0.48 6.36 14.58
N VAL A 132 0.35 6.12 13.26
CA VAL A 132 1.46 5.67 12.41
C VAL A 132 2.58 6.71 12.37
N LYS A 133 2.23 7.98 12.21
CA LYS A 133 3.20 9.08 12.26
C LYS A 133 4.01 9.07 13.55
N HIS A 134 3.33 8.95 14.70
CA HIS A 134 4.01 8.87 16.00
C HIS A 134 4.94 7.65 16.07
N MET A 135 4.46 6.47 15.66
CA MET A 135 5.27 5.24 15.65
C MET A 135 6.51 5.38 14.76
N LEU A 136 6.34 5.89 13.53
CA LEU A 136 7.46 6.09 12.60
C LEU A 136 8.48 7.09 13.15
N LEU A 137 8.03 8.17 13.79
CA LEU A 137 8.91 9.16 14.40
C LEU A 137 9.76 8.54 15.52
N VAL A 138 9.11 7.85 16.47
CA VAL A 138 9.79 7.21 17.61
C VAL A 138 10.76 6.12 17.15
N MET A 139 10.30 5.22 16.27
CA MET A 139 11.16 4.16 15.74
C MET A 139 12.36 4.73 14.96
N SER A 140 12.13 5.75 14.13
CA SER A 140 13.22 6.38 13.38
C SER A 140 14.23 7.04 14.27
N GLU A 141 13.82 7.76 15.33
CA GLU A 141 14.73 8.37 16.29
C GLU A 141 15.59 7.35 17.02
N MET A 142 14.99 6.21 17.42
CA MET A 142 15.68 5.17 18.17
C MET A 142 16.58 4.26 17.29
N MET A 143 16.22 4.05 16.02
CA MET A 143 16.84 3.02 15.16
C MET A 143 17.78 3.59 14.10
N LEU A 144 17.58 4.84 13.66
CA LEU A 144 18.38 5.45 12.60
C LEU A 144 19.60 6.18 13.16
N LYS A 145 20.63 6.33 12.32
CA LYS A 145 21.74 7.23 12.64
C LYS A 145 21.23 8.67 12.70
N LYS A 146 21.78 9.50 13.59
CA LYS A 146 21.40 10.91 13.74
C LYS A 146 21.36 11.67 12.40
N LYS A 147 22.35 11.41 11.51
CA LYS A 147 22.38 12.00 10.18
C LYS A 147 21.18 11.61 9.32
N ASP A 148 20.79 10.33 9.34
CA ASP A 148 19.65 9.84 8.56
C ASP A 148 18.34 10.36 9.15
N PHE A 149 18.20 10.36 10.46
CA PHE A 149 17.05 10.91 11.18
C PHE A 149 16.85 12.41 10.92
N SER A 150 17.93 13.19 10.76
CA SER A 150 17.83 14.64 10.52
C SER A 150 17.13 15.03 9.21
N TYR A 151 16.93 14.10 8.29
CA TYR A 151 16.10 14.32 7.10
C TYR A 151 14.60 14.31 7.39
N ILE A 152 14.16 13.67 8.49
CA ILE A 152 12.74 13.67 8.88
C ILE A 152 12.35 15.07 9.35
N GLY A 153 11.24 15.59 8.81
CA GLY A 153 10.77 16.95 9.03
C GLY A 153 11.45 18.03 8.16
N THR A 154 12.47 17.65 7.39
CA THR A 154 13.16 18.57 6.47
C THR A 154 12.97 18.19 5.01
N ARG A 155 13.30 16.96 4.64
CA ARG A 155 13.17 16.41 3.29
C ARG A 155 12.39 15.08 3.23
N ILE A 156 12.22 14.41 4.38
CA ILE A 156 11.34 13.26 4.54
C ILE A 156 10.18 13.72 5.41
N HIS A 157 9.00 13.78 4.84
CA HIS A 157 7.79 14.33 5.47
C HIS A 157 6.86 13.21 5.90
N LEU A 158 6.57 13.13 7.20
CA LEU A 158 5.50 12.31 7.74
C LEU A 158 4.22 13.15 7.70
N ASP A 159 3.49 13.06 6.58
CA ASP A 159 2.29 13.86 6.31
C ASP A 159 1.07 13.20 6.97
N GLU A 160 0.63 13.81 8.07
CA GLU A 160 -0.52 13.34 8.83
C GLU A 160 -1.82 13.68 8.11
N LEU A 161 -2.64 12.66 7.89
CA LEU A 161 -3.94 12.77 7.26
C LEU A 161 -5.06 12.50 8.26
N GLN A 162 -6.15 13.24 8.10
CA GLN A 162 -7.43 13.02 8.76
C GLN A 162 -8.41 12.34 7.79
N ASP A 163 -9.52 11.81 8.32
CA ASP A 163 -10.61 11.24 7.54
C ASP A 163 -11.14 12.26 6.51
N GLY A 164 -11.11 11.92 5.24
CA GLY A 164 -11.50 12.77 4.12
C GLY A 164 -10.41 13.70 3.56
N ASP A 165 -9.22 13.73 4.16
CA ASP A 165 -8.13 14.56 3.65
C ASP A 165 -7.67 14.13 2.26
N GLN A 166 -7.28 15.12 1.46
CA GLN A 166 -6.83 14.89 0.09
C GLN A 166 -5.39 15.37 -0.14
N ARG A 167 -4.68 14.64 -0.99
CA ARG A 167 -3.36 15.02 -1.50
C ARG A 167 -3.28 14.74 -3.00
N THR A 168 -2.72 15.68 -3.74
CA THR A 168 -2.50 15.51 -5.19
C THR A 168 -1.01 15.41 -5.46
N PHE A 169 -0.60 14.34 -6.12
CA PHE A 169 0.79 14.08 -6.52
C PHE A 169 0.82 13.18 -7.75
N LEU A 170 1.94 13.18 -8.48
CA LEU A 170 2.05 12.49 -9.76
C LEU A 170 0.90 12.93 -10.69
N ASP A 171 0.04 12.02 -11.10
CA ASP A 171 -1.15 12.25 -11.92
C ASP A 171 -2.44 11.75 -11.22
N MET A 172 -2.44 11.76 -9.89
CA MET A 172 -3.53 11.23 -9.08
C MET A 172 -3.86 12.12 -7.88
N THR A 173 -5.09 12.03 -7.41
CA THR A 173 -5.55 12.59 -6.14
C THR A 173 -5.89 11.44 -5.21
N LEU A 174 -5.21 11.41 -4.05
CA LEU A 174 -5.49 10.50 -2.94
C LEU A 174 -6.52 11.14 -2.03
N THR A 175 -7.56 10.40 -1.65
CA THR A 175 -8.47 10.75 -0.55
C THR A 175 -8.34 9.67 0.52
N ALA A 176 -7.83 10.04 1.69
CA ALA A 176 -7.69 9.12 2.82
C ALA A 176 -9.02 8.99 3.58
N PHE A 177 -9.29 7.81 4.13
CA PHE A 177 -10.47 7.60 4.98
C PHE A 177 -10.19 6.61 6.10
N ASP A 178 -10.85 6.84 7.24
CA ASP A 178 -10.81 5.93 8.39
C ASP A 178 -11.74 4.73 8.11
N ILE A 179 -11.18 3.52 8.08
CA ILE A 179 -11.95 2.28 7.85
C ILE A 179 -12.73 1.82 9.08
N ALA A 180 -12.59 2.51 10.21
CA ALA A 180 -13.19 2.16 11.50
C ALA A 180 -12.79 0.77 12.00
N SER A 181 -11.51 0.42 11.85
CA SER A 181 -10.94 -0.85 12.30
C SER A 181 -11.21 -1.10 13.79
N THR A 182 -11.49 -2.35 14.12
CA THR A 182 -11.74 -2.81 15.49
C THR A 182 -10.46 -3.28 16.20
N LYS A 183 -9.36 -3.47 15.47
CA LYS A 183 -8.06 -3.93 16.02
C LYS A 183 -7.15 -2.77 16.37
N ALA A 184 -6.84 -1.94 15.39
CA ALA A 184 -5.97 -0.78 15.50
C ALA A 184 -6.46 0.28 14.52
N LYS A 185 -6.22 1.56 14.81
CA LYS A 185 -6.56 2.62 13.86
C LYS A 185 -5.92 2.32 12.51
N GLN A 186 -6.75 2.27 11.47
CA GLN A 186 -6.33 2.04 10.09
C GLN A 186 -7.00 3.02 9.15
N PHE A 187 -6.25 3.47 8.15
CA PHE A 187 -6.77 4.26 7.06
C PHE A 187 -6.67 3.48 5.75
N GLY A 188 -7.77 3.53 4.99
CA GLY A 188 -7.79 3.23 3.57
C GLY A 188 -7.62 4.50 2.77
N TYR A 189 -7.63 4.37 1.45
CA TYR A 189 -7.63 5.50 0.53
C TYR A 189 -8.29 5.18 -0.80
N GLU A 190 -8.84 6.21 -1.45
CA GLU A 190 -9.20 6.22 -2.86
C GLU A 190 -8.13 7.00 -3.64
N LEU A 191 -7.63 6.44 -4.74
CA LEU A 191 -6.89 7.18 -5.77
C LEU A 191 -7.81 7.48 -6.94
N ARG A 192 -7.85 8.72 -7.33
CA ARG A 192 -8.48 9.17 -8.57
C ARG A 192 -7.42 9.65 -9.54
N PHE A 193 -7.26 8.94 -10.62
CA PHE A 193 -6.29 9.27 -11.67
C PHE A 193 -6.81 10.35 -12.61
N ALA A 194 -5.91 11.02 -13.33
CA ALA A 194 -6.25 12.12 -14.23
C ALA A 194 -7.20 11.72 -15.37
N ASP A 195 -7.21 10.45 -15.79
CA ASP A 195 -8.16 9.90 -16.77
C ASP A 195 -9.51 9.52 -16.16
N GLY A 196 -9.70 9.73 -14.87
CA GLY A 196 -10.93 9.45 -14.12
C GLY A 196 -11.03 8.04 -13.57
N MET A 197 -10.06 7.14 -13.83
CA MET A 197 -10.01 5.81 -13.20
C MET A 197 -9.87 5.95 -11.69
N ARG A 198 -10.50 5.03 -10.95
CA ARG A 198 -10.46 4.98 -9.49
C ARG A 198 -9.86 3.66 -9.01
N LEU A 199 -8.99 3.76 -8.01
CA LEU A 199 -8.50 2.63 -7.24
C LEU A 199 -8.81 2.88 -5.76
N THR A 200 -9.40 1.90 -5.08
CA THR A 200 -9.67 1.97 -3.65
C THR A 200 -8.94 0.85 -2.91
N CYS A 201 -8.20 1.21 -1.86
CA CYS A 201 -7.56 0.29 -0.94
C CYS A 201 -8.26 0.36 0.42
N LEU A 202 -8.80 -0.77 0.88
CA LEU A 202 -9.55 -0.87 2.14
C LEU A 202 -8.67 -1.22 3.35
N GLY A 203 -7.35 -1.39 3.16
CA GLY A 203 -6.44 -1.76 4.27
C GLY A 203 -6.43 -3.26 4.55
N ASP A 204 -6.30 -3.63 5.84
CA ASP A 204 -6.10 -5.02 6.34
C ASP A 204 -7.27 -5.46 7.24
N GLU A 205 -8.48 -5.08 6.88
CA GLU A 205 -9.72 -5.54 7.50
C GLU A 205 -10.81 -5.79 6.47
N PRO A 206 -11.82 -6.63 6.79
CA PRO A 206 -12.96 -6.86 5.94
C PRO A 206 -13.67 -5.56 5.56
N TYR A 207 -14.33 -5.58 4.42
CA TYR A 207 -15.21 -4.48 4.01
C TYR A 207 -16.16 -4.09 5.15
N HIS A 208 -16.29 -2.81 5.36
CA HIS A 208 -17.24 -2.20 6.28
C HIS A 208 -18.12 -1.20 5.51
N GLU A 209 -19.41 -1.17 5.82
CA GLU A 209 -20.40 -0.30 5.11
C GLU A 209 -19.99 1.20 5.11
N ARG A 210 -19.23 1.64 6.10
CA ARG A 210 -18.64 2.98 6.15
C ARG A 210 -17.78 3.30 4.94
N CYS A 211 -17.12 2.29 4.36
CA CYS A 211 -16.24 2.44 3.20
C CYS A 211 -16.99 2.43 1.87
N ARG A 212 -18.33 2.21 1.89
CA ARG A 212 -19.14 2.02 0.69
C ARG A 212 -19.00 3.15 -0.34
N SER A 213 -18.96 4.39 0.11
CA SER A 213 -18.85 5.54 -0.82
C SER A 213 -17.54 5.53 -1.62
N TYR A 214 -16.50 4.94 -1.07
CA TYR A 214 -15.19 4.79 -1.72
C TYR A 214 -15.08 3.51 -2.53
N ALA A 215 -15.63 2.39 -2.04
CA ALA A 215 -15.60 1.10 -2.72
C ALA A 215 -16.58 1.04 -3.90
N TRP A 216 -17.76 1.66 -3.78
CA TRP A 216 -18.81 1.57 -4.80
C TRP A 216 -18.37 2.15 -6.15
N LYS A 217 -18.45 1.32 -7.18
CA LYS A 217 -18.06 1.66 -8.56
C LYS A 217 -16.61 2.15 -8.70
N THR A 218 -15.71 1.72 -7.83
CA THR A 218 -14.29 1.86 -8.07
C THR A 218 -13.87 0.91 -9.20
N ASP A 219 -12.91 1.31 -10.05
CA ASP A 219 -12.45 0.46 -11.14
C ASP A 219 -11.57 -0.67 -10.63
N TRP A 220 -10.81 -0.41 -9.55
CA TRP A 220 -9.96 -1.39 -8.88
C TRP A 220 -10.22 -1.31 -7.37
N LEU A 221 -10.64 -2.43 -6.79
CA LEU A 221 -10.78 -2.59 -5.34
C LEU A 221 -9.67 -3.50 -4.82
N LEU A 222 -8.89 -3.02 -3.85
CA LEU A 222 -7.92 -3.80 -3.10
C LEU A 222 -8.50 -4.02 -1.69
N GLU A 223 -8.85 -5.26 -1.42
CA GLU A 223 -9.45 -5.69 -0.17
C GLU A 223 -8.71 -6.89 0.37
N GLU A 224 -8.67 -7.04 1.69
CA GLU A 224 -8.05 -8.18 2.33
C GLU A 224 -8.89 -9.45 2.13
N ALA A 225 -8.21 -10.61 2.08
CA ALA A 225 -8.84 -11.90 2.19
C ALA A 225 -7.86 -12.90 2.80
N PHE A 226 -8.19 -13.42 3.97
CA PHE A 226 -7.28 -14.22 4.77
C PHE A 226 -7.11 -15.66 4.25
N CYS A 227 -8.19 -16.24 3.72
CA CYS A 227 -8.16 -17.62 3.20
C CYS A 227 -9.31 -17.88 2.22
N LEU A 228 -9.28 -19.02 1.55
CA LEU A 228 -10.42 -19.49 0.76
C LEU A 228 -11.60 -19.85 1.68
N TYR A 229 -12.83 -19.64 1.21
CA TYR A 229 -14.03 -19.91 2.01
C TYR A 229 -14.09 -21.33 2.59
N HIS A 230 -13.69 -22.35 1.82
CA HIS A 230 -13.68 -23.74 2.29
C HIS A 230 -12.60 -24.04 3.34
N GLN A 231 -11.67 -23.12 3.57
CA GLN A 231 -10.60 -23.23 4.57
C GLN A 231 -10.92 -22.48 5.87
N LYS A 232 -12.07 -21.84 5.95
CA LYS A 232 -12.46 -20.97 7.09
C LYS A 232 -12.41 -21.69 8.44
N ASP A 233 -12.77 -22.99 8.47
CA ASP A 233 -12.78 -23.80 9.69
C ASP A 233 -11.37 -24.24 10.14
N VAL A 234 -10.35 -24.07 9.27
CA VAL A 234 -8.94 -24.34 9.57
C VAL A 234 -8.24 -23.07 10.02
N PHE A 235 -8.47 -21.94 9.34
CA PHE A 235 -7.75 -20.70 9.56
C PHE A 235 -8.48 -19.72 10.49
N HIS A 236 -9.77 -19.93 10.75
CA HIS A 236 -10.61 -19.11 11.64
C HIS A 236 -10.51 -17.60 11.34
N PRO A 237 -10.76 -17.15 10.08
CA PRO A 237 -10.57 -15.76 9.69
C PRO A 237 -11.42 -14.78 10.52
N TYR A 238 -12.66 -15.15 10.80
CA TYR A 238 -13.60 -14.27 11.51
C TYR A 238 -13.19 -13.97 12.95
N GLU A 239 -12.59 -14.96 13.64
CA GLU A 239 -12.05 -14.79 14.99
C GLU A 239 -10.84 -13.84 15.02
N LYS A 240 -10.19 -13.69 13.88
CA LYS A 240 -9.04 -12.79 13.67
C LYS A 240 -9.43 -11.47 13.04
N HIS A 241 -10.74 -11.21 12.90
CA HIS A 241 -11.28 -10.03 12.21
C HIS A 241 -10.80 -9.91 10.76
N HIS A 242 -10.87 -11.02 10.02
CA HIS A 242 -10.55 -11.09 8.59
C HIS A 242 -11.71 -11.73 7.81
N SER A 243 -11.73 -11.53 6.50
CA SER A 243 -12.69 -12.13 5.58
C SER A 243 -12.11 -13.37 4.86
N THR A 244 -12.94 -14.02 4.07
CA THR A 244 -12.49 -14.99 3.08
C THR A 244 -12.56 -14.40 1.68
N VAL A 245 -11.89 -15.05 0.72
CA VAL A 245 -11.95 -14.66 -0.70
C VAL A 245 -13.39 -14.53 -1.21
N LYS A 246 -14.30 -15.32 -0.67
CA LYS A 246 -15.70 -15.27 -1.09
C LYS A 246 -16.36 -13.96 -0.69
N GLU A 247 -16.22 -13.55 0.56
CA GLU A 247 -16.79 -12.31 1.06
C GLU A 247 -16.16 -11.10 0.36
N ALA A 248 -14.83 -11.10 0.22
CA ALA A 248 -14.14 -10.04 -0.51
C ALA A 248 -14.57 -9.92 -1.99
N ALA A 249 -14.97 -11.04 -2.63
CA ALA A 249 -15.45 -11.03 -4.00
C ALA A 249 -16.94 -10.63 -4.12
N GLU A 250 -17.68 -10.63 -3.02
CA GLU A 250 -19.11 -10.25 -2.96
C GLU A 250 -19.31 -8.76 -2.58
N THR A 251 -18.21 -8.04 -2.22
CA THR A 251 -18.18 -6.60 -1.95
C THR A 251 -18.35 -5.78 -3.23
#